data_31037f3a5f017497c2bbcd76b7dc98a6
#
_entry.id   31037f3a5f017497c2bbcd76b7dc98a6
#
_cell.length_a   1.000
_cell.length_b   1.000
_cell.length_c   1.000
_cell.angle_alpha   90.00
_cell.angle_beta   90.00
_cell.angle_gamma   90.00
#
_symmetry.space_group_name_H-M   'P 1'
#
loop_
_entity.id
_entity.type
_entity.pdbx_description
1 polymer ?
#
loop_
_entity_poly.entity_id
_entity_poly.type
_entity_poly.pdbx_seq_one_letter_code
_entity_poly.pdbx_strand_id
1 'polypeptide(L)' 'MVFISPQEEDLCRRFNINHKQYMMIKETIIRESVKQGVIERDETAKIFKIERNIVDGVFDFLVEKDEIVASIKDDS' A
#
# COMPACT_ATOMS: atom_id res chain seq x y z
N MET A 1 16.07 1.58 -13.40
CA MET A 1 14.71 1.74 -13.99
C MET A 1 13.70 1.03 -13.13
N VAL A 2 12.68 1.76 -12.72
CA VAL A 2 11.62 1.19 -11.89
C VAL A 2 10.59 0.53 -12.78
N PHE A 3 10.36 -0.75 -12.53
CA PHE A 3 9.42 -1.52 -13.31
C PHE A 3 8.11 -1.63 -12.55
N ILE A 4 7.06 -1.09 -13.13
CA ILE A 4 5.73 -1.26 -12.53
C ILE A 4 4.82 -1.89 -13.57
N SER A 5 3.85 -2.65 -13.08
CA SER A 5 2.90 -3.33 -13.94
C SER A 5 1.86 -2.34 -14.47
N PRO A 6 1.13 -2.69 -15.54
CA PRO A 6 0.05 -1.85 -16.01
C PRO A 6 -1.01 -1.56 -14.94
N GLN A 7 -1.24 -2.51 -14.05
CA GLN A 7 -2.20 -2.34 -12.96
C GLN A 7 -1.71 -1.31 -11.95
N GLU A 8 -0.41 -1.34 -11.67
CA GLU A 8 0.18 -0.36 -10.75
C GLU A 8 0.18 1.03 -11.37
N GLU A 9 0.44 1.10 -12.67
CA GLU A 9 0.40 2.36 -13.39
C GLU A 9 -1.00 2.96 -13.36
N ASP A 10 -2.01 2.12 -13.54
CA ASP A 10 -3.40 2.55 -13.47
C ASP A 10 -3.74 3.08 -12.08
N LEU A 11 -3.23 2.42 -11.07
CA LEU A 11 -3.42 2.85 -9.68
C LEU A 11 -2.81 4.24 -9.45
N CYS A 12 -1.60 4.46 -9.94
CA CYS A 12 -0.94 5.76 -9.82
C CYS A 12 -1.75 6.85 -10.52
N ARG A 13 -2.29 6.52 -11.68
CA ARG A 13 -3.09 7.47 -12.44
C ARG A 13 -4.39 7.82 -11.72
N ARG A 14 -5.00 6.81 -11.12
CA ARG A 14 -6.25 6.99 -10.38
C ARG A 14 -6.08 7.93 -9.20
N PHE A 15 -4.97 7.82 -8.50
CA PHE A 15 -4.69 8.66 -7.33
C PHE A 15 -3.85 9.88 -7.64
N ASN A 16 -3.49 10.05 -8.90
CA ASN A 16 -2.70 11.20 -9.35
C ASN A 16 -1.38 11.32 -8.60
N ILE A 17 -0.70 10.19 -8.46
CA ILE A 17 0.64 10.15 -7.86
C ILE A 17 1.64 9.69 -8.91
N ASN A 18 2.90 10.09 -8.73
CA ASN A 18 3.93 9.65 -9.66
C ASN A 18 4.51 8.30 -9.22
N HIS A 19 5.29 7.67 -10.10
CA HIS A 19 5.85 6.35 -9.84
C HIS A 19 6.75 6.34 -8.61
N LYS A 20 7.49 7.42 -8.41
CA LYS A 20 8.40 7.52 -7.27
C LYS A 20 7.63 7.52 -5.96
N GLN A 21 6.54 8.27 -5.89
CA GLN A 21 5.69 8.30 -4.71
C GLN A 21 5.07 6.93 -4.45
N TYR A 22 4.58 6.31 -5.50
CA TYR A 22 3.97 4.99 -5.39
C TYR A 22 4.98 3.97 -4.84
N MET A 23 6.19 3.95 -5.41
CA MET A 23 7.21 3.00 -4.99
C MET A 23 7.63 3.22 -3.54
N MET A 24 7.70 4.48 -3.11
CA MET A 24 8.01 4.79 -1.73
C MET A 24 6.96 4.22 -0.79
N ILE A 25 5.69 4.41 -1.13
CA ILE A 25 4.59 3.90 -0.31
C ILE A 25 4.60 2.39 -0.29
N LYS A 26 4.73 1.78 -1.45
CA LYS A 26 4.74 0.33 -1.59
C LYS A 26 5.86 -0.30 -0.77
N GLU A 27 7.08 0.21 -0.93
CA GLU A 27 8.24 -0.34 -0.25
C GLU A 27 8.13 -0.19 1.26
N THR A 28 7.60 0.93 1.72
CA THR A 28 7.42 1.16 3.14
C THR A 28 6.42 0.17 3.72
N ILE A 29 5.31 -0.03 3.03
CA ILE A 29 4.29 -0.96 3.49
C ILE A 29 4.84 -2.38 3.53
N ILE A 30 5.56 -2.79 2.48
CA ILE A 30 6.14 -4.13 2.43
C ILE A 30 7.15 -4.33 3.55
N ARG A 31 7.97 -3.31 3.81
CA ARG A 31 8.95 -3.39 4.88
C ARG A 31 8.29 -3.58 6.24
N GLU A 32 7.23 -2.84 6.50
CA GLU A 32 6.50 -3.00 7.75
C GLU A 32 5.83 -4.36 7.84
N SER A 33 5.34 -4.86 6.72
CA SER A 33 4.75 -6.18 6.66
C SER A 33 5.76 -7.26 7.02
N VAL A 34 6.98 -7.14 6.50
CA VAL A 34 8.04 -8.10 6.80
C VAL A 34 8.39 -8.07 8.29
N LYS A 35 8.41 -6.89 8.88
CA LYS A 35 8.73 -6.74 10.30
C LYS A 35 7.66 -7.34 11.20
N GLN A 36 6.41 -7.10 10.87
CA GLN A 36 5.28 -7.43 11.75
C GLN A 36 4.58 -8.73 11.37
N GLY A 37 4.82 -9.23 10.17
CA GLY A 37 4.13 -10.40 9.65
C GLY A 37 2.74 -10.08 9.13
N VAL A 38 1.92 -9.48 9.97
CA VAL A 38 0.57 -9.06 9.61
C VAL A 38 0.46 -7.57 9.95
N ILE A 39 -0.07 -6.78 9.04
CA ILE A 39 -0.21 -5.34 9.26
C ILE A 39 -1.65 -4.91 9.18
N GLU A 40 -1.95 -3.81 9.85
CA GLU A 40 -3.28 -3.26 9.95
C GLU A 40 -3.35 -1.98 9.12
N ARG A 41 -4.47 -1.80 8.41
CA ARG A 41 -4.63 -0.65 7.53
C ARG A 41 -4.51 0.68 8.27
N ASP A 42 -5.20 0.80 9.40
CA ASP A 42 -5.19 2.04 10.17
C ASP A 42 -3.81 2.38 10.68
N GLU A 43 -3.10 1.38 11.19
CA GLU A 43 -1.75 1.59 11.70
C GLU A 43 -0.79 1.94 10.56
N THR A 44 -0.98 1.32 9.43
CA THR A 44 -0.15 1.60 8.26
C THR A 44 -0.36 3.03 7.77
N ALA A 45 -1.61 3.48 7.76
CA ALA A 45 -1.92 4.83 7.31
C ALA A 45 -1.27 5.90 8.18
N LYS A 46 -1.05 5.61 9.47
CA LYS A 46 -0.42 6.55 10.38
C LYS A 46 1.05 6.79 10.10
N ILE A 47 1.69 5.88 9.37
CA ILE A 47 3.11 6.01 9.04
C ILE A 47 3.32 7.15 8.04
N PHE A 48 2.33 7.39 7.21
CA PHE A 48 2.45 8.34 6.10
C PHE A 48 1.80 9.68 6.40
N LYS A 49 2.40 10.73 5.86
CA LYS A 49 1.84 12.09 5.95
C LYS A 49 1.21 12.49 4.62
N ILE A 50 0.44 11.57 4.07
CA ILE A 50 -0.25 11.78 2.80
C ILE A 50 -1.72 11.39 2.98
N GLU A 51 -2.53 11.68 1.98
CA GLU A 51 -3.95 11.38 2.05
C GLU A 51 -4.19 9.90 2.33
N ARG A 52 -5.07 9.65 3.26
CA ARG A 52 -5.35 8.29 3.69
C ARG A 52 -5.88 7.41 2.56
N ASN A 53 -6.71 7.96 1.68
CA ASN A 53 -7.26 7.17 0.59
C ASN A 53 -6.19 6.67 -0.37
N ILE A 54 -5.10 7.41 -0.51
CA ILE A 54 -3.97 6.96 -1.34
C ILE A 54 -3.29 5.78 -0.67
N VAL A 55 -3.01 5.89 0.62
CA VAL A 55 -2.38 4.81 1.37
C VAL A 55 -3.28 3.57 1.35
N ASP A 56 -4.56 3.75 1.60
CA ASP A 56 -5.52 2.65 1.60
C ASP A 56 -5.59 1.99 0.24
N GLY A 57 -5.55 2.78 -0.84
CA GLY A 57 -5.58 2.24 -2.19
C GLY A 57 -4.38 1.35 -2.48
N VAL A 58 -3.18 1.81 -2.13
CA VAL A 58 -1.97 1.03 -2.32
C VAL A 58 -1.99 -0.21 -1.42
N PHE A 59 -2.42 -0.03 -0.19
CA PHE A 59 -2.52 -1.14 0.77
C PHE A 59 -3.43 -2.24 0.22
N ASP A 60 -4.63 -1.88 -0.22
CA ASP A 60 -5.59 -2.83 -0.75
C ASP A 60 -5.05 -3.54 -1.98
N PHE A 61 -4.36 -2.80 -2.83
CA PHE A 61 -3.75 -3.38 -4.02
C PHE A 61 -2.72 -4.46 -3.65
N LEU A 62 -1.88 -4.16 -2.65
CA LEU A 62 -0.87 -5.12 -2.22
C LEU A 62 -1.48 -6.36 -1.58
N VAL A 63 -2.57 -6.18 -0.84
CA VAL A 63 -3.30 -7.31 -0.27
C VAL A 63 -3.87 -8.19 -1.38
N GLU A 64 -4.46 -7.57 -2.39
CA GLU A 64 -5.05 -8.28 -3.51
C GLU A 64 -4.00 -9.08 -4.28
N LYS A 65 -2.78 -8.56 -4.36
CA LYS A 65 -1.69 -9.23 -5.06
C LYS A 65 -0.92 -10.20 -4.16
N ASP A 66 -1.37 -10.39 -2.94
CA ASP A 66 -0.72 -11.29 -1.97
C ASP A 66 0.70 -10.86 -1.63
N GLU A 67 1.01 -9.59 -1.73
CA GLU A 67 2.33 -9.10 -1.37
C GLU A 67 2.43 -8.79 0.12
N ILE A 68 1.30 -8.59 0.78
CA ILE A 68 1.25 -8.37 2.22
C ILE A 68 0.04 -9.11 2.78
N VAL A 69 0.09 -9.36 4.09
CA VAL A 69 -1.02 -9.98 4.81
C VAL A 69 -1.63 -8.91 5.72
N ALA A 70 -2.89 -8.61 5.47
CA ALA A 70 -3.60 -7.59 6.25
C ALA A 70 -4.33 -8.25 7.41
N SER A 71 -4.29 -7.56 8.55
CA SER A 71 -5.10 -7.96 9.69
C SER A 71 -6.52 -7.49 9.43
N ILE A 72 -7.43 -8.41 9.39
CA ILE A 72 -8.85 -8.09 9.23
C ILE A 72 -9.46 -8.08 10.61
N LYS A 73 -9.83 -6.90 11.08
CA LYS A 73 -10.58 -6.81 12.31
C LYS A 73 -12.02 -7.10 11.99
N ASP A 74 -12.43 -8.27 12.38
CA ASP A 74 -13.80 -8.66 12.19
C ASP A 74 -14.61 -8.13 13.36
N ASP A 75 -15.39 -7.12 13.12
CA ASP A 75 -16.20 -6.49 14.14
C ASP A 75 -17.58 -7.10 14.25
N SER A 76 -17.67 -8.32 13.92
CA SER A 76 -18.96 -8.97 14.03
C SER A 76 -19.39 -9.15 15.48
#